data_c81879557a9d90dada31feb640362523
#
_entry.id   c81879557a9d90dada31feb640362523
#
_cell.length_a   1.000
_cell.length_b   1.000
_cell.length_c   1.000
_cell.angle_alpha   90.00
_cell.angle_beta   90.00
_cell.angle_gamma   90.00
#
_symmetry.space_group_name_H-M   'P 1'
#
loop_
_entity.id
_entity.type
_entity.pdbx_description
1 polymer ?
#
loop_
_entity_poly.entity_id
_entity_poly.type
_entity_poly.pdbx_seq_one_letter_code
_entity_poly.pdbx_strand_id
1 'polypeptide(L)'
;ERVTGAELSGMTYEGLADPKWKGRLVIRKSSNIYNKSLVASLIKNNGKKATAEWAKGVVANMARTPTGNDRAQIMAVAAGEADIAVANTYYLALMLSGKKGPEQQAAAKKVKAFFPNQNDRGTHMNVSCAALVKGAPNKANAVKLVEFLLTPQSQEHFTNNTFEFPMIDGVSPSPLVV
;
A
#
# COMPACT_ATOMS: atom_id res chain seq x y z
N GLU A 1 -6.59 -15.69 -14.96
CA GLU A 1 -5.71 -14.88 -14.09
C GLU A 1 -4.34 -14.74 -14.78
N ARG A 2 -3.78 -13.51 -14.80
CA ARG A 2 -2.47 -13.22 -15.44
C ARG A 2 -1.29 -13.55 -14.52
N VAL A 3 -1.54 -13.63 -13.21
CA VAL A 3 -0.59 -14.12 -12.20
C VAL A 3 -1.24 -15.32 -11.51
N THR A 4 -0.53 -16.42 -11.50
CA THR A 4 -1.03 -17.67 -10.91
C THR A 4 -0.82 -17.71 -9.40
N GLY A 5 -1.61 -18.53 -8.69
CA GLY A 5 -1.39 -18.77 -7.26
C GLY A 5 0.01 -19.32 -6.96
N ALA A 6 0.58 -20.12 -7.87
CA ALA A 6 1.94 -20.64 -7.74
C ALA A 6 3.01 -19.54 -7.81
N GLU A 7 2.83 -18.52 -8.68
CA GLU A 7 3.73 -17.36 -8.76
C GLU A 7 3.67 -16.48 -7.51
N LEU A 8 2.50 -16.43 -6.83
CA LEU A 8 2.29 -15.66 -5.62
C LEU A 8 2.68 -16.43 -4.34
N SER A 9 2.73 -17.76 -4.40
CA SER A 9 3.08 -18.58 -3.25
C SER A 9 4.46 -18.21 -2.70
N GLY A 10 4.52 -17.79 -1.44
CA GLY A 10 5.76 -17.35 -0.80
C GLY A 10 6.35 -16.05 -1.34
N MET A 11 5.61 -15.30 -2.15
CA MET A 11 6.10 -14.04 -2.73
C MET A 11 6.42 -13.02 -1.65
N THR A 12 7.57 -12.35 -1.83
CA THR A 12 8.07 -11.29 -0.97
C THR A 12 8.27 -10.00 -1.77
N TYR A 13 8.44 -8.86 -1.09
CA TYR A 13 8.87 -7.64 -1.76
C TYR A 13 10.22 -7.82 -2.47
N GLU A 14 11.13 -8.59 -1.86
CA GLU A 14 12.43 -8.91 -2.44
C GLU A 14 12.30 -9.65 -3.76
N GLY A 15 11.32 -10.55 -3.85
CA GLY A 15 11.01 -11.31 -5.06
C GLY A 15 10.54 -10.47 -6.26
N LEU A 16 10.13 -9.21 -6.04
CA LEU A 16 9.79 -8.30 -7.14
C LEU A 16 10.99 -7.95 -8.05
N ALA A 17 12.22 -8.15 -7.57
CA ALA A 17 13.43 -7.96 -8.37
C ALA A 17 13.76 -9.14 -9.29
N ASP A 18 13.07 -10.28 -9.16
CA ASP A 18 13.28 -11.45 -10.02
C ASP A 18 12.97 -11.12 -11.49
N PRO A 19 13.86 -11.44 -12.44
CA PRO A 19 13.65 -11.22 -13.87
C PRO A 19 12.37 -11.80 -14.48
N LYS A 20 11.72 -12.79 -13.83
CA LYS A 20 10.42 -13.31 -14.25
C LYS A 20 9.31 -12.26 -14.31
N TRP A 21 9.50 -11.14 -13.59
CA TRP A 21 8.57 -10.01 -13.58
C TRP A 21 8.89 -8.94 -14.61
N LYS A 22 9.84 -9.15 -15.52
CA LYS A 22 10.23 -8.17 -16.54
C LYS A 22 9.03 -7.72 -17.39
N GLY A 23 8.78 -6.40 -17.41
CA GLY A 23 7.65 -5.80 -18.10
C GLY A 23 6.28 -6.05 -17.44
N ARG A 24 6.25 -6.55 -16.20
CA ARG A 24 5.02 -6.95 -15.52
C ARG A 24 4.69 -6.11 -14.26
N LEU A 25 5.59 -5.18 -13.86
CA LEU A 25 5.43 -4.36 -12.66
C LEU A 25 5.06 -2.92 -12.99
N VAL A 26 4.16 -2.33 -12.20
CA VAL A 26 3.94 -0.89 -12.15
C VAL A 26 3.98 -0.40 -10.70
N ILE A 27 4.59 0.77 -10.54
CA ILE A 27 4.73 1.43 -9.24
C ILE A 27 4.73 2.94 -9.48
N ARG A 28 4.26 3.72 -8.52
CA ARG A 28 4.34 5.18 -8.59
C ARG A 28 5.78 5.69 -8.42
N LYS A 29 6.02 6.99 -8.66
CA LYS A 29 7.36 7.62 -8.58
C LYS A 29 8.03 7.37 -7.23
N SER A 30 9.33 7.11 -7.24
CA SER A 30 10.17 6.88 -6.05
C SER A 30 10.26 8.08 -5.09
N SER A 31 9.97 9.30 -5.58
CA SER A 31 9.89 10.50 -4.74
C SER A 31 8.73 10.46 -3.74
N ASN A 32 7.74 9.60 -3.94
CA ASN A 32 6.58 9.49 -3.07
C ASN A 32 6.94 8.87 -1.72
N ILE A 33 6.27 9.37 -0.66
CA ILE A 33 6.55 8.96 0.73
C ILE A 33 6.30 7.46 0.95
N TYR A 34 5.31 6.86 0.30
CA TYR A 34 4.99 5.43 0.47
C TYR A 34 6.11 4.54 -0.07
N ASN A 35 6.67 4.86 -1.24
CA ASN A 35 7.81 4.13 -1.78
C ASN A 35 9.06 4.34 -0.93
N LYS A 36 9.29 5.55 -0.41
CA LYS A 36 10.40 5.83 0.51
C LYS A 36 10.25 5.01 1.79
N SER A 37 9.04 4.88 2.33
CA SER A 37 8.75 4.07 3.51
C SER A 37 9.05 2.59 3.26
N LEU A 38 8.59 2.03 2.13
CA LEU A 38 8.90 0.65 1.75
C LEU A 38 10.41 0.43 1.61
N VAL A 39 11.10 1.31 0.88
CA VAL A 39 12.57 1.23 0.71
C VAL A 39 13.29 1.34 2.06
N ALA A 40 12.85 2.23 2.95
CA ALA A 40 13.42 2.34 4.30
C ALA A 40 13.24 1.05 5.12
N SER A 41 12.08 0.40 5.01
CA SER A 41 11.84 -0.91 5.62
C SER A 41 12.77 -1.98 5.07
N LEU A 42 12.97 -2.02 3.75
CA LEU A 42 13.91 -2.95 3.11
C LEU A 42 15.37 -2.69 3.53
N ILE A 43 15.78 -1.43 3.64
CA ILE A 43 17.12 -1.07 4.15
C ILE A 43 17.28 -1.54 5.58
N LYS A 44 16.26 -1.39 6.44
CA LYS A 44 16.32 -1.82 7.83
C LYS A 44 16.49 -3.33 7.95
N ASN A 45 15.81 -4.10 7.10
CA ASN A 45 15.82 -5.57 7.18
C ASN A 45 16.98 -6.20 6.41
N ASN A 46 17.34 -5.67 5.24
CA ASN A 46 18.27 -6.32 4.30
C ASN A 46 19.58 -5.55 4.11
N GLY A 47 19.68 -4.33 4.66
CA GLY A 47 20.82 -3.45 4.48
C GLY A 47 20.81 -2.67 3.16
N LYS A 48 21.60 -1.59 3.11
CA LYS A 48 21.64 -0.65 1.98
C LYS A 48 22.05 -1.31 0.65
N LYS A 49 23.07 -2.18 0.68
CA LYS A 49 23.62 -2.81 -0.54
C LYS A 49 22.58 -3.71 -1.21
N ALA A 50 21.98 -4.64 -0.45
CA ALA A 50 20.96 -5.54 -0.97
C ALA A 50 19.72 -4.79 -1.47
N THR A 51 19.30 -3.75 -0.74
CA THR A 51 18.15 -2.91 -1.17
C THR A 51 18.45 -2.13 -2.44
N ALA A 52 19.70 -1.67 -2.65
CA ALA A 52 20.08 -1.01 -3.90
C ALA A 52 20.03 -1.97 -5.10
N GLU A 53 20.49 -3.20 -4.96
CA GLU A 53 20.38 -4.21 -6.01
C GLU A 53 18.91 -4.59 -6.27
N TRP A 54 18.12 -4.76 -5.22
CA TRP A 54 16.67 -4.93 -5.34
C TRP A 54 16.02 -3.79 -6.14
N ALA A 55 16.33 -2.54 -5.84
CA ALA A 55 15.77 -1.39 -6.55
C ALA A 55 16.12 -1.40 -8.04
N LYS A 56 17.35 -1.80 -8.41
CA LYS A 56 17.75 -1.97 -9.81
C LYS A 56 16.92 -3.05 -10.50
N GLY A 57 16.71 -4.20 -9.84
CA GLY A 57 15.87 -5.29 -10.36
C GLY A 57 14.42 -4.86 -10.55
N VAL A 58 13.83 -4.17 -9.59
CA VAL A 58 12.46 -3.63 -9.71
C VAL A 58 12.36 -2.66 -10.88
N VAL A 59 13.33 -1.75 -11.04
CA VAL A 59 13.36 -0.81 -12.19
C VAL A 59 13.45 -1.55 -13.52
N ALA A 60 14.27 -2.59 -13.60
CA ALA A 60 14.39 -3.42 -14.81
C ALA A 60 13.11 -4.19 -15.15
N ASN A 61 12.27 -4.47 -14.15
CA ASN A 61 11.02 -5.21 -14.29
C ASN A 61 9.79 -4.32 -14.54
N MET A 62 9.94 -2.99 -14.51
CA MET A 62 8.82 -2.07 -14.76
C MET A 62 8.30 -2.20 -16.18
N ALA A 63 6.97 -2.26 -16.32
CA ALA A 63 6.27 -2.25 -17.61
C ALA A 63 6.35 -0.89 -18.30
N ARG A 64 6.47 0.19 -17.50
CA ARG A 64 6.54 1.58 -17.98
C ARG A 64 7.29 2.47 -16.99
N THR A 65 7.66 3.66 -17.44
CA THR A 65 8.14 4.73 -16.55
C THR A 65 7.08 5.07 -15.50
N PRO A 66 7.46 5.14 -14.20
CA PRO A 66 6.54 5.47 -13.13
C PRO A 66 5.81 6.80 -13.33
N THR A 67 4.48 6.75 -13.34
CA THR A 67 3.62 7.93 -13.49
C THR A 67 2.32 7.75 -12.69
N GLY A 68 1.66 8.84 -12.36
CA GLY A 68 0.39 8.82 -11.64
C GLY A 68 0.51 8.40 -10.16
N ASN A 69 -0.64 8.21 -9.53
CA ASN A 69 -0.80 7.75 -8.14
C ASN A 69 -1.11 6.25 -8.09
N ASP A 70 -1.40 5.71 -6.89
CA ASP A 70 -1.69 4.29 -6.70
C ASP A 70 -2.90 3.82 -7.53
N ARG A 71 -3.95 4.65 -7.66
CA ARG A 71 -5.11 4.31 -8.50
C ARG A 71 -4.73 4.16 -9.97
N ALA A 72 -3.80 4.98 -10.46
CA ALA A 72 -3.29 4.86 -11.82
C ALA A 72 -2.52 3.53 -12.04
N GLN A 73 -1.84 3.01 -11.00
CA GLN A 73 -1.20 1.69 -11.08
C GLN A 73 -2.25 0.57 -11.09
N ILE A 74 -3.27 0.65 -10.24
CA ILE A 74 -4.40 -0.30 -10.21
C ILE A 74 -5.13 -0.32 -11.56
N MET A 75 -5.39 0.85 -12.14
CA MET A 75 -6.00 0.98 -13.47
C MET A 75 -5.14 0.33 -14.57
N ALA A 76 -3.82 0.51 -14.51
CA ALA A 76 -2.89 -0.10 -15.47
C ALA A 76 -2.94 -1.64 -15.42
N VAL A 77 -2.97 -2.23 -14.22
CA VAL A 77 -3.16 -3.68 -14.07
C VAL A 77 -4.52 -4.13 -14.58
N ALA A 78 -5.59 -3.42 -14.26
CA ALA A 78 -6.93 -3.72 -14.72
C ALA A 78 -7.07 -3.64 -16.27
N ALA A 79 -6.30 -2.75 -16.91
CA ALA A 79 -6.21 -2.59 -18.37
C ALA A 79 -5.27 -3.61 -19.03
N GLY A 80 -4.46 -4.34 -18.24
CA GLY A 80 -3.52 -5.32 -18.75
C GLY A 80 -2.17 -4.78 -19.20
N GLU A 81 -1.81 -3.54 -18.83
CA GLU A 81 -0.49 -2.96 -19.07
C GLU A 81 0.61 -3.65 -18.23
N ALA A 82 0.24 -4.16 -17.05
CA ALA A 82 1.11 -4.89 -16.16
C ALA A 82 0.30 -5.95 -15.41
N ASP A 83 0.98 -6.81 -14.67
CA ASP A 83 0.34 -7.87 -13.90
C ASP A 83 0.32 -7.56 -12.39
N ILE A 84 1.27 -6.76 -11.91
CA ILE A 84 1.42 -6.42 -10.50
C ILE A 84 1.54 -4.90 -10.34
N ALA A 85 0.74 -4.33 -9.44
CA ALA A 85 0.86 -2.95 -8.98
C ALA A 85 1.32 -2.93 -7.51
N VAL A 86 2.37 -2.18 -7.20
CA VAL A 86 2.69 -1.85 -5.80
C VAL A 86 1.89 -0.61 -5.41
N ALA A 87 0.94 -0.78 -4.51
CA ALA A 87 -0.01 0.24 -4.11
C ALA A 87 -0.47 0.04 -2.66
N ASN A 88 -0.99 1.10 -2.03
CA ASN A 88 -1.64 0.96 -0.72
C ASN A 88 -3.07 0.41 -0.87
N THR A 89 -3.46 -0.47 0.02
CA THR A 89 -4.74 -1.19 0.00
C THR A 89 -5.96 -0.28 0.02
N TYR A 90 -5.92 0.81 0.79
CA TYR A 90 -7.05 1.73 0.89
C TYR A 90 -7.42 2.40 -0.45
N TYR A 91 -6.48 2.53 -1.40
CA TYR A 91 -6.82 3.02 -2.75
C TYR A 91 -7.67 2.02 -3.53
N LEU A 92 -7.37 0.72 -3.42
CA LEU A 92 -8.18 -0.32 -4.03
C LEU A 92 -9.59 -0.33 -3.41
N ALA A 93 -9.68 -0.31 -2.08
CA ALA A 93 -10.95 -0.25 -1.37
C ALA A 93 -11.78 0.99 -1.75
N LEU A 94 -11.14 2.15 -1.85
CA LEU A 94 -11.77 3.40 -2.28
C LEU A 94 -12.35 3.30 -3.72
N MET A 95 -11.67 2.60 -4.61
CA MET A 95 -12.17 2.34 -5.96
C MET A 95 -13.33 1.33 -5.92
N LEU A 96 -13.19 0.23 -5.18
CA LEU A 96 -14.23 -0.78 -5.01
C LEU A 96 -15.53 -0.22 -4.42
N SER A 97 -15.43 0.74 -3.50
CA SER A 97 -16.59 1.39 -2.87
C SER A 97 -17.45 2.22 -3.85
N GLY A 98 -16.95 2.48 -5.06
CA GLY A 98 -17.63 3.32 -6.04
C GLY A 98 -17.47 4.85 -5.82
N LYS A 99 -16.87 5.28 -4.70
CA LYS A 99 -16.65 6.72 -4.40
C LYS A 99 -15.80 7.46 -5.45
N LYS A 100 -15.14 6.73 -6.37
CA LYS A 100 -14.31 7.29 -7.46
C LYS A 100 -14.92 7.10 -8.85
N GLY A 101 -16.20 6.78 -8.91
CA GLY A 101 -16.96 6.63 -10.13
C GLY A 101 -16.97 5.20 -10.69
N PRO A 102 -17.91 4.92 -11.61
CA PRO A 102 -18.17 3.56 -12.10
C PRO A 102 -17.00 2.95 -12.86
N GLU A 103 -16.25 3.75 -13.62
CA GLU A 103 -15.09 3.29 -14.37
C GLU A 103 -14.00 2.71 -13.44
N GLN A 104 -13.62 3.45 -12.40
CA GLN A 104 -12.61 2.99 -11.44
C GLN A 104 -13.11 1.80 -10.62
N GLN A 105 -14.40 1.77 -10.29
CA GLN A 105 -15.00 0.61 -9.62
C GLN A 105 -14.94 -0.64 -10.50
N ALA A 106 -15.29 -0.54 -11.76
CA ALA A 106 -15.23 -1.65 -12.71
C ALA A 106 -13.79 -2.16 -12.90
N ALA A 107 -12.81 -1.26 -12.96
CA ALA A 107 -11.39 -1.62 -13.00
C ALA A 107 -10.94 -2.35 -11.72
N ALA A 108 -11.27 -1.81 -10.55
CA ALA A 108 -10.91 -2.40 -9.26
C ALA A 108 -11.44 -3.82 -9.07
N LYS A 109 -12.65 -4.13 -9.59
CA LYS A 109 -13.23 -5.48 -9.56
C LYS A 109 -12.42 -6.52 -10.34
N LYS A 110 -11.52 -6.11 -11.23
CA LYS A 110 -10.63 -7.00 -12.01
C LYS A 110 -9.32 -7.30 -11.29
N VAL A 111 -9.06 -6.66 -10.15
CA VAL A 111 -7.79 -6.72 -9.42
C VAL A 111 -8.05 -7.29 -8.03
N LYS A 112 -7.11 -8.06 -7.52
CA LYS A 112 -7.14 -8.58 -6.15
C LYS A 112 -5.97 -8.03 -5.35
N ALA A 113 -6.18 -7.75 -4.06
CA ALA A 113 -5.09 -7.45 -3.15
C ALA A 113 -4.28 -8.71 -2.86
N PHE A 114 -2.97 -8.55 -2.74
CA PHE A 114 -2.05 -9.57 -2.28
C PHE A 114 -1.10 -8.97 -1.24
N PHE A 115 -0.88 -9.69 -0.16
CA PHE A 115 -0.05 -9.27 0.97
C PHE A 115 1.25 -10.09 0.99
N PRO A 116 2.39 -9.54 0.53
CA PRO A 116 3.66 -10.27 0.48
C PRO A 116 4.28 -10.48 1.87
N ASN A 117 5.33 -11.31 1.94
CA ASN A 117 6.12 -11.60 3.14
C ASN A 117 5.34 -12.25 4.30
N GLN A 118 4.25 -12.97 4.04
CA GLN A 118 3.43 -13.59 5.09
C GLN A 118 4.15 -14.72 5.86
N ASN A 119 5.14 -15.37 5.23
CA ASN A 119 5.96 -16.42 5.87
C ASN A 119 7.22 -15.86 6.56
N ASP A 120 7.31 -14.56 6.70
CA ASP A 120 8.47 -13.82 7.21
C ASP A 120 7.97 -12.69 8.13
N ARG A 121 8.37 -11.46 7.90
CA ARG A 121 8.06 -10.27 8.72
C ARG A 121 6.68 -9.64 8.47
N GLY A 122 5.91 -10.18 7.57
CA GLY A 122 4.63 -9.62 7.15
C GLY A 122 4.76 -8.49 6.11
N THR A 123 3.61 -8.06 5.62
CA THR A 123 3.51 -6.96 4.66
C THR A 123 3.91 -5.64 5.31
N HIS A 124 4.62 -4.79 4.56
CA HIS A 124 4.97 -3.43 4.98
C HIS A 124 3.71 -2.59 5.23
N MET A 125 3.68 -1.92 6.37
CA MET A 125 2.60 -1.02 6.76
C MET A 125 3.07 0.44 6.66
N ASN A 126 2.30 1.27 5.97
CA ASN A 126 2.43 2.72 6.04
C ASN A 126 1.56 3.22 7.20
N VAL A 127 2.16 3.90 8.15
CA VAL A 127 1.49 4.39 9.36
C VAL A 127 1.28 5.89 9.26
N SER A 128 0.04 6.36 9.46
CA SER A 128 -0.26 7.77 9.69
C SER A 128 -0.07 8.09 11.17
N CYS A 129 0.55 9.23 11.47
CA CYS A 129 0.87 9.64 12.83
C CYS A 129 0.33 11.03 13.13
N ALA A 130 -0.09 11.25 14.37
CA ALA A 130 -0.31 12.56 14.95
C ALA A 130 0.73 12.82 16.03
N ALA A 131 1.23 14.05 16.11
CA ALA A 131 2.21 14.45 17.12
C ALA A 131 1.87 15.82 17.71
N LEU A 132 2.12 15.97 19.00
CA LEU A 132 2.01 17.25 19.67
C LEU A 132 3.25 18.11 19.41
N VAL A 133 3.06 19.28 18.81
CA VAL A 133 4.16 20.22 18.57
C VAL A 133 4.66 20.80 19.89
N LYS A 134 6.00 20.88 20.04
CA LYS A 134 6.61 21.55 21.21
C LYS A 134 6.17 23.01 21.26
N GLY A 135 5.65 23.43 22.41
CA GLY A 135 5.13 24.80 22.58
C GLY A 135 3.74 25.04 22.03
N ALA A 136 2.97 24.00 21.68
CA ALA A 136 1.59 24.15 21.24
C ALA A 136 0.76 24.97 22.24
N PRO A 137 0.08 26.06 21.84
CA PRO A 137 -0.64 26.95 22.76
C PRO A 137 -1.84 26.29 23.42
N ASN A 138 -2.45 25.31 22.74
CA ASN A 138 -3.64 24.57 23.21
C ASN A 138 -3.31 23.10 23.50
N LYS A 139 -2.22 22.84 24.22
CA LYS A 139 -1.70 21.49 24.48
C LYS A 139 -2.78 20.53 25.02
N ALA A 140 -3.56 20.96 26.03
CA ALA A 140 -4.59 20.12 26.64
C ALA A 140 -5.66 19.66 25.61
N ASN A 141 -6.12 20.56 24.74
CA ASN A 141 -7.08 20.22 23.68
C ASN A 141 -6.45 19.36 22.58
N ALA A 142 -5.19 19.58 22.25
CA ALA A 142 -4.47 18.76 21.28
C ALA A 142 -4.30 17.31 21.78
N VAL A 143 -4.01 17.10 23.07
CA VAL A 143 -3.97 15.76 23.67
C VAL A 143 -5.35 15.10 23.60
N LYS A 144 -6.42 15.79 24.01
CA LYS A 144 -7.80 15.29 23.91
C LYS A 144 -8.18 14.88 22.48
N LEU A 145 -7.73 15.66 21.47
CA LEU A 145 -7.96 15.29 20.06
C LEU A 145 -7.24 13.99 19.71
N VAL A 146 -5.97 13.83 20.09
CA VAL A 146 -5.22 12.60 19.81
C VAL A 146 -5.88 11.40 20.50
N GLU A 147 -6.29 11.54 21.76
CA GLU A 147 -7.03 10.52 22.49
C GLU A 147 -8.37 10.19 21.82
N PHE A 148 -9.11 11.20 21.36
CA PHE A 148 -10.36 11.00 20.60
C PHE A 148 -10.13 10.22 19.30
N LEU A 149 -9.05 10.48 18.57
CA LEU A 149 -8.71 9.74 17.34
C LEU A 149 -8.48 8.24 17.60
N LEU A 150 -8.13 7.85 18.82
CA LEU A 150 -7.95 6.45 19.22
C LEU A 150 -9.23 5.81 19.81
N THR A 151 -10.35 6.53 19.86
CA THR A 151 -11.63 5.93 20.30
C THR A 151 -12.17 4.97 19.25
N PRO A 152 -12.94 3.93 19.64
CA PRO A 152 -13.61 3.04 18.69
C PRO A 152 -14.41 3.79 17.62
N GLN A 153 -15.17 4.81 18.01
CA GLN A 153 -15.95 5.65 17.10
C GLN A 153 -15.09 6.28 15.99
N SER A 154 -13.92 6.84 16.34
CA SER A 154 -13.02 7.45 15.37
C SER A 154 -12.36 6.40 14.47
N GLN A 155 -11.98 5.27 15.05
CA GLN A 155 -11.34 4.19 14.30
C GLN A 155 -12.32 3.52 13.33
N GLU A 156 -13.58 3.32 13.71
CA GLU A 156 -14.66 2.89 12.81
C GLU A 156 -14.89 3.90 11.68
N HIS A 157 -14.82 5.20 11.97
CA HIS A 157 -14.93 6.22 10.94
C HIS A 157 -13.79 6.11 9.91
N PHE A 158 -12.53 5.97 10.35
CA PHE A 158 -11.40 5.78 9.43
C PHE A 158 -11.54 4.51 8.61
N THR A 159 -11.86 3.40 9.25
CA THR A 159 -12.04 2.11 8.58
C THR A 159 -13.14 2.14 7.52
N ASN A 160 -14.29 2.76 7.80
CA ASN A 160 -15.44 2.77 6.90
C ASN A 160 -15.40 3.87 5.84
N ASN A 161 -14.66 4.96 6.06
CA ASN A 161 -14.66 6.10 5.16
C ASN A 161 -13.35 6.29 4.38
N THR A 162 -12.20 6.03 4.99
CA THR A 162 -10.90 6.14 4.36
C THR A 162 -10.25 4.77 4.07
N PHE A 163 -10.86 3.68 4.58
CA PHE A 163 -10.43 2.30 4.36
C PHE A 163 -9.03 2.01 4.92
N GLU A 164 -8.65 2.70 5.98
CA GLU A 164 -7.43 2.44 6.72
C GLU A 164 -7.65 1.30 7.73
N PHE A 165 -6.60 0.56 8.03
CA PHE A 165 -6.66 -0.45 9.09
C PHE A 165 -6.76 0.24 10.45
N PRO A 166 -7.61 -0.25 11.38
CA PRO A 166 -7.72 0.31 12.71
C PRO A 166 -6.45 0.09 13.52
N MET A 167 -6.16 1.01 14.44
CA MET A 167 -4.98 0.98 15.30
C MET A 167 -5.28 0.51 16.73
N ILE A 168 -6.52 0.09 16.99
CA ILE A 168 -6.96 -0.40 18.31
C ILE A 168 -7.66 -1.75 18.18
N ASP A 169 -7.64 -2.52 19.24
CA ASP A 169 -8.39 -3.77 19.32
C ASP A 169 -9.91 -3.52 19.35
N GLY A 170 -10.68 -4.49 18.89
CA GLY A 170 -12.14 -4.45 18.91
C GLY A 170 -12.80 -3.71 17.74
N VAL A 171 -12.04 -3.05 16.88
CA VAL A 171 -12.54 -2.48 15.62
C VAL A 171 -12.04 -3.32 14.45
N SER A 172 -12.95 -3.79 13.61
CA SER A 172 -12.62 -4.60 12.43
C SER A 172 -12.24 -3.73 11.24
N PRO A 173 -11.30 -4.16 10.39
CA PRO A 173 -11.01 -3.48 9.14
C PRO A 173 -12.21 -3.55 8.19
N SER A 174 -12.26 -2.65 7.21
CA SER A 174 -13.28 -2.70 6.16
C SER A 174 -13.14 -4.01 5.35
N PRO A 175 -14.25 -4.70 5.02
CA PRO A 175 -14.22 -5.89 4.16
C PRO A 175 -13.72 -5.61 2.74
N LEU A 176 -13.52 -4.35 2.37
CA LEU A 176 -12.95 -3.97 1.07
C LEU A 176 -11.42 -3.97 1.05
N VAL A 177 -10.74 -4.14 2.21
CA VAL A 177 -9.27 -4.17 2.30
C VAL A 177 -8.69 -5.54 2.72
N VAL A 178 -9.56 -6.50 3.03
CA VAL A 178 -9.23 -7.87 3.44
C VAL A 178 -9.80 -8.88 2.47
#